data_ab99bbc5ee0168c4db01d02d614b8043
#
_entry.id   ab99bbc5ee0168c4db01d02d614b8043
#
_cell.length_a   1.000
_cell.length_b   1.000
_cell.length_c   1.000
_cell.angle_alpha   90.00
_cell.angle_beta   90.00
_cell.angle_gamma   90.00
#
_symmetry.space_group_name_H-M   'P 1'
#
loop_
_entity.id
_entity.type
_entity.pdbx_description
1 polymer ?
#
loop_
_entity_poly.entity_id
_entity_poly.type
_entity_poly.pdbx_seq_one_letter_code
_entity_poly.pdbx_strand_id
1 'polypeptide(L)'
;EGLKRVANRIVATKRAGHQVVVVVSAMGDTTDELIDLANQVSPLPNGRELDMLLTAGERISMALLAMAIGNLGNEARSFTGSQAGVITTSAHGRARIIDVTPSRITEALEEGAIAIVAGFQGISQDTKDVTTLGRGGSDTTAVALAAALDADVCEIYTDVDGIFSADPRVVPAAKKLKTVTYDEMLELAASGAKVLHLRCVEYARRYDMPIHVRSSFSNNEGTWVVKDHPEGGTDMEQAIIAGIAHDKSEAKITVVGVPDRTGTAARIFQAIADADINIDMIVQNVSAAATGLTDISFTLPKTEGVAATAILQRIQGEIGFQSIQYDDQIGKLSLIGAG
;
A
#
# COMPACT_ATOMS: atom_id res chain seq x y z
N GLU A 1 23.01 1.82 -13.76
CA GLU A 1 22.42 2.90 -14.61
C GLU A 1 21.21 3.58 -13.95
N GLY A 2 20.28 2.82 -13.35
CA GLY A 2 19.09 3.35 -12.67
C GLY A 2 19.43 4.42 -11.64
N LEU A 3 20.33 4.13 -10.69
CA LEU A 3 20.76 5.07 -9.64
C LEU A 3 21.33 6.38 -10.21
N LYS A 4 22.12 6.32 -11.31
CA LYS A 4 22.67 7.52 -11.94
C LYS A 4 21.59 8.39 -12.57
N ARG A 5 20.57 7.76 -13.18
CA ARG A 5 19.41 8.48 -13.73
C ARG A 5 18.61 9.18 -12.63
N VAL A 6 18.33 8.47 -11.54
CA VAL A 6 17.63 9.04 -10.36
C VAL A 6 18.44 10.18 -9.75
N ALA A 7 19.75 10.00 -9.53
CA ALA A 7 20.64 11.04 -9.01
C ALA A 7 20.64 12.31 -9.89
N ASN A 8 20.68 12.16 -11.22
CA ASN A 8 20.61 13.31 -12.14
C ASN A 8 19.27 14.06 -12.02
N ARG A 9 18.15 13.35 -11.90
CA ARG A 9 16.82 13.98 -11.72
C ARG A 9 16.77 14.76 -10.42
N ILE A 10 17.21 14.17 -9.31
CA ILE A 10 17.25 14.78 -7.98
C ILE A 10 18.10 16.06 -8.02
N VAL A 11 19.29 15.98 -8.58
CA VAL A 11 20.21 17.13 -8.71
C VAL A 11 19.61 18.21 -9.62
N ALA A 12 18.90 17.85 -10.69
CA ALA A 12 18.22 18.82 -11.54
C ALA A 12 17.12 19.57 -10.76
N THR A 13 16.32 18.88 -9.95
CA THR A 13 15.30 19.49 -9.07
C THR A 13 15.94 20.41 -8.05
N LYS A 14 17.03 19.99 -7.39
CA LYS A 14 17.78 20.84 -6.46
C LYS A 14 18.31 22.11 -7.13
N ARG A 15 18.88 21.99 -8.33
CA ARG A 15 19.42 23.12 -9.10
C ARG A 15 18.33 24.08 -9.61
N ALA A 16 17.10 23.61 -9.73
CA ALA A 16 15.93 24.45 -10.02
C ALA A 16 15.48 25.31 -8.82
N GLY A 17 16.15 25.17 -7.65
CA GLY A 17 15.90 26.00 -6.47
C GLY A 17 15.03 25.33 -5.39
N HIS A 18 14.71 24.06 -5.54
CA HIS A 18 13.90 23.32 -4.57
C HIS A 18 14.74 22.72 -3.44
N GLN A 19 14.19 22.62 -2.25
CA GLN A 19 14.66 21.70 -1.21
C GLN A 19 14.16 20.31 -1.56
N VAL A 20 15.02 19.28 -1.43
CA VAL A 20 14.70 17.93 -1.90
C VAL A 20 14.94 16.93 -0.80
N VAL A 21 13.89 16.20 -0.44
CA VAL A 21 13.94 14.99 0.39
C VAL A 21 13.58 13.80 -0.49
N VAL A 22 14.36 12.74 -0.42
CA VAL A 22 14.17 11.54 -1.23
C VAL A 22 13.92 10.36 -0.31
N VAL A 23 12.82 9.65 -0.49
CA VAL A 23 12.57 8.38 0.17
C VAL A 23 12.87 7.26 -0.82
N VAL A 24 13.69 6.31 -0.42
CA VAL A 24 14.08 5.18 -1.28
C VAL A 24 13.52 3.87 -0.77
N SER A 25 13.18 3.00 -1.72
CA SER A 25 12.93 1.57 -1.50
C SER A 25 14.20 0.76 -1.76
N ALA A 26 14.17 -0.51 -1.38
CA ALA A 26 15.17 -1.48 -1.82
C ALA A 26 15.20 -1.58 -3.35
N MET A 27 16.37 -1.89 -3.90
CA MET A 27 16.56 -1.99 -5.36
C MET A 27 16.14 -3.36 -5.87
N GLY A 28 15.42 -3.38 -7.00
CA GLY A 28 15.01 -4.63 -7.66
C GLY A 28 14.26 -5.57 -6.71
N ASP A 29 14.67 -6.82 -6.69
CA ASP A 29 14.04 -7.89 -5.90
C ASP A 29 14.71 -8.11 -4.54
N THR A 30 15.56 -7.17 -4.08
CA THR A 30 16.36 -7.33 -2.85
C THR A 30 15.50 -7.68 -1.62
N THR A 31 14.31 -7.12 -1.47
CA THR A 31 13.43 -7.45 -0.34
C THR A 31 12.98 -8.91 -0.40
N ASP A 32 12.59 -9.41 -1.56
CA ASP A 32 12.17 -10.80 -1.75
C ASP A 32 13.36 -11.76 -1.56
N GLU A 33 14.55 -11.41 -2.06
CA GLU A 33 15.79 -12.17 -1.82
C GLU A 33 16.14 -12.27 -0.32
N LEU A 34 15.97 -11.20 0.44
CA LEU A 34 16.19 -11.19 1.90
C LEU A 34 15.15 -12.05 2.63
N ILE A 35 13.90 -12.03 2.21
CA ILE A 35 12.85 -12.93 2.73
C ILE A 35 13.21 -14.38 2.46
N ASP A 36 13.64 -14.70 1.25
CA ASP A 36 14.04 -16.05 0.86
C ASP A 36 15.25 -16.53 1.67
N LEU A 37 16.23 -15.68 1.93
CA LEU A 37 17.36 -16.00 2.81
C LEU A 37 16.90 -16.28 4.25
N ALA A 38 15.98 -15.49 4.78
CA ALA A 38 15.42 -15.72 6.11
C ALA A 38 14.72 -17.06 6.21
N ASN A 39 13.91 -17.41 5.20
CA ASN A 39 13.17 -18.66 5.13
C ASN A 39 14.09 -19.90 5.00
N GLN A 40 15.25 -19.77 4.34
CA GLN A 40 16.27 -20.82 4.28
C GLN A 40 16.91 -21.11 5.63
N VAL A 41 17.02 -20.09 6.51
CA VAL A 41 17.60 -20.23 7.84
C VAL A 41 16.56 -20.66 8.87
N SER A 42 15.33 -20.17 8.77
CA SER A 42 14.25 -20.46 9.70
C SER A 42 12.90 -20.51 8.98
N PRO A 43 12.13 -21.61 9.10
CA PRO A 43 10.78 -21.69 8.53
C PRO A 43 9.79 -20.68 9.11
N LEU A 44 10.06 -20.17 10.33
CA LEU A 44 9.29 -19.14 11.02
C LEU A 44 10.27 -18.12 11.62
N PRO A 45 10.80 -17.19 10.82
CA PRO A 45 11.73 -16.20 11.30
C PRO A 45 11.07 -15.28 12.34
N ASN A 46 11.80 -14.94 13.40
CA ASN A 46 11.34 -13.97 14.38
C ASN A 46 11.11 -12.61 13.71
N GLY A 47 9.93 -12.01 13.93
CA GLY A 47 9.54 -10.76 13.28
C GLY A 47 10.51 -9.60 13.54
N ARG A 48 11.08 -9.51 14.76
CA ARG A 48 12.08 -8.49 15.11
C ARG A 48 13.36 -8.64 14.27
N GLU A 49 13.88 -9.85 14.14
CA GLU A 49 15.10 -10.10 13.37
C GLU A 49 14.83 -10.00 11.85
N LEU A 50 13.63 -10.36 11.42
CA LEU A 50 13.22 -10.18 10.03
C LEU A 50 13.14 -8.69 9.67
N ASP A 51 12.58 -7.83 10.52
CA ASP A 51 12.58 -6.39 10.33
C ASP A 51 14.01 -5.84 10.23
N MET A 52 14.92 -6.28 11.12
CA MET A 52 16.33 -5.90 11.04
C MET A 52 16.97 -6.28 9.71
N LEU A 53 16.70 -7.49 9.22
CA LEU A 53 17.24 -7.99 7.95
C LEU A 53 16.68 -7.18 6.77
N LEU A 54 15.36 -7.02 6.69
CA LEU A 54 14.71 -6.36 5.56
C LEU A 54 15.14 -4.90 5.40
N THR A 55 15.39 -4.18 6.51
CA THR A 55 15.85 -2.77 6.43
C THR A 55 17.22 -2.59 5.77
N ALA A 56 17.98 -3.66 5.55
CA ALA A 56 19.26 -3.60 4.86
C ALA A 56 19.11 -3.15 3.39
N GLY A 57 18.02 -3.54 2.72
CA GLY A 57 17.77 -3.19 1.32
C GLY A 57 17.73 -1.68 1.09
N GLU A 58 16.93 -0.97 1.86
CA GLU A 58 16.82 0.50 1.77
C GLU A 58 18.10 1.21 2.22
N ARG A 59 18.83 0.65 3.20
CA ARG A 59 20.12 1.22 3.64
C ARG A 59 21.17 1.16 2.54
N ILE A 60 21.21 0.08 1.78
CA ILE A 60 22.07 -0.04 0.59
C ILE A 60 21.66 1.02 -0.44
N SER A 61 20.38 1.13 -0.75
CA SER A 61 19.84 2.08 -1.73
C SER A 61 20.18 3.52 -1.38
N MET A 62 19.92 3.95 -0.13
CA MET A 62 20.17 5.33 0.31
C MET A 62 21.64 5.71 0.26
N ALA A 63 22.54 4.79 0.67
CA ALA A 63 23.97 5.04 0.68
C ALA A 63 24.54 5.17 -0.74
N LEU A 64 24.18 4.25 -1.64
CA LEU A 64 24.60 4.29 -3.03
C LEU A 64 24.05 5.54 -3.75
N LEU A 65 22.81 5.95 -3.48
CA LEU A 65 22.24 7.16 -4.06
C LEU A 65 22.97 8.41 -3.56
N ALA A 66 23.30 8.49 -2.25
CA ALA A 66 24.08 9.59 -1.68
C ALA A 66 25.44 9.72 -2.37
N MET A 67 26.14 8.59 -2.57
CA MET A 67 27.42 8.58 -3.29
C MET A 67 27.26 9.04 -4.77
N ALA A 68 26.18 8.63 -5.44
CA ALA A 68 25.90 9.03 -6.81
C ALA A 68 25.63 10.55 -6.94
N ILE A 69 24.88 11.13 -5.97
CA ILE A 69 24.62 12.58 -5.89
C ILE A 69 25.90 13.34 -5.57
N GLY A 70 26.72 12.83 -4.62
CA GLY A 70 28.03 13.41 -4.30
C GLY A 70 28.96 13.49 -5.50
N ASN A 71 28.95 12.46 -6.37
CA ASN A 71 29.73 12.44 -7.61
C ASN A 71 29.25 13.50 -8.63
N LEU A 72 28.04 14.03 -8.49
CA LEU A 72 27.50 15.13 -9.30
C LEU A 72 27.75 16.52 -8.68
N GLY A 73 28.57 16.60 -7.62
CA GLY A 73 28.98 17.82 -6.97
C GLY A 73 27.92 18.43 -6.06
N ASN A 74 26.99 17.63 -5.52
CA ASN A 74 25.97 18.08 -4.56
C ASN A 74 26.12 17.33 -3.23
N GLU A 75 25.94 18.04 -2.11
CA GLU A 75 25.91 17.39 -0.81
C GLU A 75 24.62 16.59 -0.63
N ALA A 76 24.76 15.34 -0.20
CA ALA A 76 23.65 14.46 0.12
C ALA A 76 23.93 13.72 1.43
N ARG A 77 22.91 13.62 2.28
CA ARG A 77 22.96 12.93 3.57
C ARG A 77 21.89 11.86 3.65
N SER A 78 22.30 10.63 3.97
CA SER A 78 21.41 9.51 4.12
C SER A 78 21.00 9.27 5.57
N PHE A 79 19.71 8.94 5.78
CA PHE A 79 19.09 8.74 7.09
C PHE A 79 18.29 7.44 7.09
N THR A 80 18.46 6.64 8.14
CA THR A 80 17.52 5.53 8.42
C THR A 80 16.18 6.10 8.88
N GLY A 81 15.12 5.29 8.87
CA GLY A 81 13.81 5.72 9.36
C GLY A 81 13.84 6.29 10.78
N SER A 82 14.61 5.67 11.69
CA SER A 82 14.78 6.18 13.05
C SER A 82 15.54 7.51 13.10
N GLN A 83 16.56 7.69 12.26
CA GLN A 83 17.30 8.96 12.17
C GLN A 83 16.45 10.06 11.52
N ALA A 84 15.50 9.70 10.65
CA ALA A 84 14.52 10.59 10.06
C ALA A 84 13.35 10.93 11.01
N GLY A 85 13.35 10.35 12.22
CA GLY A 85 12.32 10.61 13.22
C GLY A 85 11.00 9.86 12.99
N VAL A 86 11.00 8.77 12.23
CA VAL A 86 9.81 7.93 12.00
C VAL A 86 9.57 7.03 13.20
N ILE A 87 8.56 7.34 14.00
CA ILE A 87 8.17 6.63 15.21
C ILE A 87 6.96 5.74 14.92
N THR A 88 7.00 4.50 15.38
CA THR A 88 6.01 3.48 15.03
C THR A 88 5.48 2.72 16.24
N THR A 89 4.42 1.93 16.02
CA THR A 89 3.99 0.86 16.94
C THR A 89 4.99 -0.29 16.93
N SER A 90 4.90 -1.20 17.90
CA SER A 90 5.79 -2.37 18.08
C SER A 90 5.41 -3.58 17.21
N ALA A 91 4.44 -3.46 16.30
CA ALA A 91 3.97 -4.57 15.47
C ALA A 91 4.96 -4.84 14.32
N HIS A 92 5.90 -5.76 14.51
CA HIS A 92 6.88 -6.14 13.50
C HIS A 92 6.22 -6.58 12.18
N GLY A 93 6.83 -6.19 11.04
CA GLY A 93 6.35 -6.49 9.69
C GLY A 93 5.11 -5.71 9.24
N ARG A 94 4.37 -5.07 10.17
CA ARG A 94 3.13 -4.31 9.92
C ARG A 94 2.96 -3.10 10.83
N ALA A 95 4.07 -2.47 11.21
CA ALA A 95 4.04 -1.31 12.09
C ALA A 95 3.24 -0.14 11.49
N ARG A 96 2.65 0.67 12.36
CA ARG A 96 1.96 1.91 11.99
C ARG A 96 2.79 3.10 12.44
N ILE A 97 2.89 4.12 11.61
CA ILE A 97 3.51 5.39 11.99
C ILE A 97 2.63 6.07 13.03
N ILE A 98 3.21 6.39 14.19
CA ILE A 98 2.55 7.12 15.28
C ILE A 98 2.85 8.61 15.14
N ASP A 99 4.13 8.92 14.85
CA ASP A 99 4.62 10.30 14.75
C ASP A 99 5.83 10.37 13.82
N VAL A 100 6.08 11.57 13.29
CA VAL A 100 7.26 11.89 12.50
C VAL A 100 7.85 13.21 12.98
N THR A 101 9.07 13.15 13.55
CA THR A 101 9.81 14.33 14.04
C THR A 101 11.11 14.51 13.25
N PRO A 102 11.07 15.16 12.05
CA PRO A 102 12.16 15.13 11.08
C PRO A 102 13.24 16.20 11.32
N SER A 103 13.61 16.52 12.58
CA SER A 103 14.56 17.59 12.92
C SER A 103 15.89 17.49 12.18
N ARG A 104 16.48 16.29 12.09
CA ARG A 104 17.73 16.06 11.36
C ARG A 104 17.61 16.24 9.85
N ILE A 105 16.43 16.00 9.30
CA ILE A 105 16.14 16.26 7.89
C ILE A 105 16.08 17.76 7.67
N THR A 106 15.35 18.48 8.54
CA THR A 106 15.24 19.95 8.48
C THR A 106 16.62 20.60 8.57
N GLU A 107 17.47 20.22 9.52
CA GLU A 107 18.85 20.70 9.62
C GLU A 107 19.64 20.48 8.32
N ALA A 108 19.56 19.28 7.73
CA ALA A 108 20.25 18.99 6.48
C ALA A 108 19.78 19.86 5.32
N LEU A 109 18.46 20.13 5.23
CA LEU A 109 17.88 21.00 4.22
C LEU A 109 18.30 22.47 4.40
N GLU A 110 18.35 22.96 5.63
CA GLU A 110 18.82 24.31 5.98
C GLU A 110 20.30 24.51 5.62
N GLU A 111 21.12 23.50 5.80
CA GLU A 111 22.52 23.50 5.38
C GLU A 111 22.69 23.32 3.84
N GLY A 112 21.62 23.16 3.12
CA GLY A 112 21.61 23.05 1.67
C GLY A 112 21.87 21.63 1.14
N ALA A 113 21.90 20.61 1.97
CA ALA A 113 22.06 19.23 1.54
C ALA A 113 20.76 18.63 0.97
N ILE A 114 20.89 17.58 0.17
CA ILE A 114 19.78 16.70 -0.22
C ILE A 114 19.65 15.62 0.84
N ALA A 115 18.47 15.48 1.44
CA ALA A 115 18.22 14.43 2.43
C ALA A 115 17.70 13.15 1.74
N ILE A 116 18.30 12.00 2.05
CA ILE A 116 17.89 10.69 1.52
C ILE A 116 17.46 9.82 2.70
N VAL A 117 16.23 9.35 2.69
CA VAL A 117 15.65 8.56 3.78
C VAL A 117 15.39 7.14 3.31
N ALA A 118 15.83 6.17 4.10
CA ALA A 118 15.40 4.79 3.93
C ALA A 118 13.91 4.68 4.27
N GLY A 119 13.09 4.40 3.27
CA GLY A 119 11.66 4.17 3.44
C GLY A 119 11.35 2.86 4.16
N PHE A 120 10.06 2.51 4.30
CA PHE A 120 9.59 1.23 4.81
C PHE A 120 9.89 0.95 6.29
N GLN A 121 10.71 1.73 6.98
CA GLN A 121 11.22 1.46 8.31
C GLN A 121 11.04 2.61 9.29
N GLY A 122 10.95 2.29 10.57
CA GLY A 122 10.92 3.23 11.67
C GLY A 122 11.49 2.62 12.96
N ILE A 123 11.23 3.29 14.07
CA ILE A 123 11.58 2.82 15.41
C ILE A 123 10.35 2.73 16.29
N SER A 124 10.17 1.62 16.97
CA SER A 124 9.08 1.44 17.93
C SER A 124 9.17 2.47 19.06
N GLN A 125 8.05 3.12 19.38
CA GLN A 125 7.96 4.04 20.51
C GLN A 125 8.28 3.35 21.83
N ASP A 126 7.81 2.13 22.03
CA ASP A 126 7.87 1.41 23.30
C ASP A 126 9.18 0.65 23.46
N THR A 127 9.50 -0.24 22.51
CA THR A 127 10.63 -1.16 22.61
C THR A 127 11.94 -0.58 22.09
N LYS A 128 11.89 0.50 21.32
CA LYS A 128 13.03 1.09 20.59
C LYS A 128 13.65 0.14 19.54
N ASP A 129 12.95 -0.92 19.21
CA ASP A 129 13.34 -1.82 18.13
C ASP A 129 13.07 -1.19 16.75
N VAL A 130 13.88 -1.58 15.78
CA VAL A 130 13.60 -1.27 14.36
C VAL A 130 12.36 -2.05 13.93
N THR A 131 11.47 -1.39 13.23
CA THR A 131 10.22 -1.96 12.73
C THR A 131 10.06 -1.69 11.25
N THR A 132 9.34 -2.55 10.55
CA THR A 132 8.94 -2.32 9.16
C THR A 132 7.44 -2.10 9.04
N LEU A 133 7.06 -1.31 8.03
CA LEU A 133 5.67 -0.90 7.80
C LEU A 133 4.87 -1.89 6.95
N GLY A 134 5.53 -2.92 6.41
CA GLY A 134 4.93 -3.84 5.46
C GLY A 134 4.81 -3.26 4.04
N ARG A 135 4.06 -3.92 3.16
CA ARG A 135 3.92 -3.54 1.75
C ARG A 135 3.45 -2.08 1.60
N GLY A 136 4.03 -1.36 0.63
CA GLY A 136 3.77 0.07 0.40
C GLY A 136 4.31 0.99 1.50
N GLY A 137 5.19 0.47 2.36
CA GLY A 137 5.77 1.22 3.47
C GLY A 137 6.62 2.40 3.03
N SER A 138 7.31 2.33 1.89
CA SER A 138 8.10 3.45 1.36
C SER A 138 7.21 4.60 0.90
N ASP A 139 6.11 4.33 0.19
CA ASP A 139 5.14 5.36 -0.20
C ASP A 139 4.52 6.02 1.04
N THR A 140 4.15 5.20 2.05
CA THR A 140 3.62 5.70 3.31
C THR A 140 4.65 6.58 4.05
N THR A 141 5.93 6.18 4.04
CA THR A 141 7.03 6.98 4.63
C THR A 141 7.18 8.31 3.89
N ALA A 142 7.13 8.28 2.55
CA ALA A 142 7.28 9.49 1.72
C ALA A 142 6.20 10.52 2.02
N VAL A 143 4.92 10.09 2.03
CA VAL A 143 3.80 10.98 2.31
C VAL A 143 3.81 11.48 3.75
N ALA A 144 4.15 10.62 4.72
CA ALA A 144 4.23 11.01 6.13
C ALA A 144 5.35 12.03 6.39
N LEU A 145 6.52 11.86 5.77
CA LEU A 145 7.61 12.84 5.82
C LEU A 145 7.25 14.14 5.10
N ALA A 146 6.61 14.08 3.92
CA ALA A 146 6.17 15.26 3.20
C ALA A 146 5.20 16.09 4.05
N ALA A 147 4.22 15.45 4.69
CA ALA A 147 3.29 16.11 5.59
C ALA A 147 3.99 16.72 6.83
N ALA A 148 4.94 15.99 7.44
CA ALA A 148 5.67 16.46 8.62
C ALA A 148 6.65 17.61 8.32
N LEU A 149 7.10 17.73 7.08
CA LEU A 149 7.99 18.80 6.59
C LEU A 149 7.23 19.96 5.94
N ASP A 150 5.90 19.91 5.89
CA ASP A 150 5.06 20.88 5.19
C ASP A 150 5.53 21.09 3.73
N ALA A 151 5.78 19.98 3.04
CA ALA A 151 6.25 20.01 1.66
C ALA A 151 5.15 20.45 0.69
N ASP A 152 5.53 21.14 -0.39
CA ASP A 152 4.58 21.58 -1.42
C ASP A 152 3.94 20.40 -2.17
N VAL A 153 4.67 19.29 -2.32
CA VAL A 153 4.22 18.10 -3.06
C VAL A 153 5.00 16.86 -2.65
N CYS A 154 4.34 15.71 -2.68
CA CYS A 154 4.97 14.40 -2.60
C CYS A 154 4.97 13.74 -3.99
N GLU A 155 6.11 13.65 -4.66
CA GLU A 155 6.23 12.96 -5.95
C GLU A 155 6.49 11.46 -5.73
N ILE A 156 5.64 10.59 -6.27
CA ILE A 156 5.83 9.14 -6.27
C ILE A 156 6.25 8.69 -7.66
N TYR A 157 7.48 8.18 -7.76
CA TYR A 157 8.04 7.66 -9.00
C TYR A 157 7.87 6.15 -9.08
N THR A 158 7.15 5.71 -10.11
CA THR A 158 6.81 4.30 -10.33
C THR A 158 7.19 3.85 -11.75
N ASP A 159 6.87 2.63 -12.13
CA ASP A 159 7.09 2.05 -13.46
C ASP A 159 6.01 2.43 -14.49
N VAL A 160 4.94 3.07 -14.06
CA VAL A 160 3.82 3.53 -14.92
C VAL A 160 3.79 5.06 -15.03
N ASP A 161 3.21 5.57 -16.11
CA ASP A 161 3.15 7.02 -16.41
C ASP A 161 2.07 7.80 -15.63
N GLY A 162 1.55 7.24 -14.56
CA GLY A 162 0.48 7.83 -13.77
C GLY A 162 -0.67 6.85 -13.51
N ILE A 163 -1.84 7.38 -13.18
CA ILE A 163 -3.05 6.60 -12.90
C ILE A 163 -3.91 6.57 -14.15
N PHE A 164 -4.46 5.41 -14.47
CA PHE A 164 -5.28 5.18 -15.67
C PHE A 164 -6.69 4.79 -15.26
N SER A 165 -7.65 5.03 -16.17
CA SER A 165 -9.05 4.65 -16.01
C SER A 165 -9.27 3.12 -15.90
N ALA A 166 -8.30 2.32 -16.31
CA ALA A 166 -8.18 0.87 -16.11
C ALA A 166 -6.70 0.49 -16.27
N ASP A 167 -6.32 -0.74 -15.91
CA ASP A 167 -4.96 -1.23 -16.15
C ASP A 167 -4.66 -1.28 -17.67
N PRO A 168 -3.73 -0.47 -18.19
CA PRO A 168 -3.45 -0.40 -19.63
C PRO A 168 -2.88 -1.71 -20.19
N ARG A 169 -2.33 -2.60 -19.34
CA ARG A 169 -1.86 -3.93 -19.75
C ARG A 169 -3.02 -4.88 -20.07
N VAL A 170 -4.19 -4.63 -19.47
CA VAL A 170 -5.42 -5.41 -19.69
C VAL A 170 -6.34 -4.71 -20.71
N VAL A 171 -6.44 -3.39 -20.60
CA VAL A 171 -7.30 -2.54 -21.45
C VAL A 171 -6.42 -1.52 -22.18
N PRO A 172 -5.94 -1.82 -23.41
CA PRO A 172 -5.07 -0.90 -24.15
C PRO A 172 -5.68 0.47 -24.46
N ALA A 173 -7.03 0.57 -24.42
CA ALA A 173 -7.76 1.82 -24.61
C ALA A 173 -7.92 2.64 -23.32
N ALA A 174 -7.36 2.20 -22.18
CA ALA A 174 -7.42 2.92 -20.92
C ALA A 174 -6.78 4.31 -21.07
N LYS A 175 -7.46 5.32 -20.51
CA LYS A 175 -7.01 6.72 -20.58
C LYS A 175 -6.27 7.07 -19.31
N LYS A 176 -5.14 7.77 -19.45
CA LYS A 176 -4.45 8.37 -18.31
C LYS A 176 -5.29 9.51 -17.73
N LEU A 177 -5.47 9.49 -16.42
CA LEU A 177 -6.16 10.52 -15.69
C LEU A 177 -5.17 11.65 -15.36
N LYS A 178 -5.55 12.90 -15.60
CA LYS A 178 -4.71 14.05 -15.23
C LYS A 178 -4.76 14.29 -13.73
N THR A 179 -5.94 14.17 -13.15
CA THR A 179 -6.22 14.39 -11.74
C THR A 179 -7.17 13.31 -11.23
N VAL A 180 -6.98 12.90 -10.00
CA VAL A 180 -7.81 11.95 -9.25
C VAL A 180 -7.99 12.52 -7.86
N THR A 181 -9.18 12.44 -7.27
CA THR A 181 -9.38 12.84 -5.89
C THR A 181 -8.84 11.79 -4.91
N TYR A 182 -8.58 12.19 -3.65
CA TYR A 182 -8.16 11.21 -2.63
C TYR A 182 -9.20 10.09 -2.47
N ASP A 183 -10.49 10.41 -2.53
CA ASP A 183 -11.56 9.42 -2.36
C ASP A 183 -11.60 8.42 -3.52
N GLU A 184 -11.51 8.90 -4.76
CA GLU A 184 -11.39 8.04 -5.95
C GLU A 184 -10.13 7.16 -5.88
N MET A 185 -9.00 7.73 -5.45
CA MET A 185 -7.75 6.97 -5.35
C MET A 185 -7.80 5.92 -4.24
N LEU A 186 -8.46 6.20 -3.10
CA LEU A 186 -8.71 5.23 -2.05
C LEU A 186 -9.54 4.05 -2.55
N GLU A 187 -10.61 4.33 -3.28
CA GLU A 187 -11.45 3.29 -3.89
C GLU A 187 -10.68 2.47 -4.94
N LEU A 188 -9.90 3.13 -5.80
CA LEU A 188 -9.02 2.45 -6.76
C LEU A 188 -8.02 1.53 -6.04
N ALA A 189 -7.33 2.02 -5.02
CA ALA A 189 -6.34 1.25 -4.26
C ALA A 189 -6.98 0.08 -3.50
N ALA A 190 -8.12 0.29 -2.85
CA ALA A 190 -8.88 -0.74 -2.14
C ALA A 190 -9.42 -1.82 -3.09
N SER A 191 -9.71 -1.45 -4.34
CA SER A 191 -10.25 -2.35 -5.36
C SER A 191 -9.19 -3.07 -6.19
N GLY A 192 -7.89 -2.91 -5.87
CA GLY A 192 -6.79 -3.66 -6.48
C GLY A 192 -5.92 -2.88 -7.46
N ALA A 193 -6.11 -1.59 -7.64
CA ALA A 193 -5.17 -0.75 -8.39
C ALA A 193 -3.87 -0.59 -7.57
N LYS A 194 -2.75 -1.08 -8.14
CA LYS A 194 -1.46 -1.21 -7.42
C LYS A 194 -0.51 -0.01 -7.61
N VAL A 195 -1.00 1.12 -8.11
CA VAL A 195 -0.15 2.28 -8.41
C VAL A 195 0.27 3.02 -7.14
N LEU A 196 -0.67 3.21 -6.21
CA LEU A 196 -0.42 3.76 -4.87
C LEU A 196 -0.96 2.80 -3.82
N HIS A 197 -0.27 2.72 -2.70
CA HIS A 197 -0.74 1.90 -1.59
C HIS A 197 -1.84 2.65 -0.79
N LEU A 198 -2.91 1.94 -0.38
CA LEU A 198 -4.05 2.51 0.34
C LEU A 198 -3.62 3.43 1.50
N ARG A 199 -2.70 2.95 2.36
CA ARG A 199 -2.21 3.69 3.53
C ARG A 199 -1.56 5.03 3.19
N CYS A 200 -0.83 5.14 2.08
CA CYS A 200 -0.21 6.42 1.70
C CYS A 200 -1.26 7.43 1.25
N VAL A 201 -2.33 6.98 0.59
CA VAL A 201 -3.44 7.84 0.17
C VAL A 201 -4.26 8.30 1.38
N GLU A 202 -4.48 7.43 2.38
CA GLU A 202 -5.11 7.81 3.66
C GLU A 202 -4.33 8.92 4.37
N TYR A 203 -3.00 8.80 4.43
CA TYR A 203 -2.13 9.85 4.97
C TYR A 203 -2.24 11.15 4.17
N ALA A 204 -2.14 11.07 2.84
CA ALA A 204 -2.25 12.23 1.97
C ALA A 204 -3.58 12.96 2.17
N ARG A 205 -4.69 12.22 2.20
CA ARG A 205 -6.03 12.76 2.48
C ARG A 205 -6.11 13.46 3.83
N ARG A 206 -5.55 12.82 4.88
CA ARG A 206 -5.61 13.33 6.26
C ARG A 206 -4.88 14.66 6.44
N TYR A 207 -3.77 14.84 5.74
CA TYR A 207 -2.91 16.02 5.85
C TYR A 207 -3.03 16.96 4.67
N ASP A 208 -3.95 16.69 3.74
CA ASP A 208 -4.16 17.43 2.49
C ASP A 208 -2.85 17.58 1.68
N MET A 209 -2.03 16.50 1.65
CA MET A 209 -0.74 16.45 0.96
C MET A 209 -0.94 16.05 -0.50
N PRO A 210 -0.70 16.93 -1.48
CA PRO A 210 -0.80 16.58 -2.89
C PRO A 210 0.23 15.51 -3.26
N ILE A 211 -0.24 14.44 -3.93
CA ILE A 211 0.66 13.44 -4.50
C ILE A 211 0.73 13.62 -6.01
N HIS A 212 1.94 13.62 -6.57
CA HIS A 212 2.16 13.63 -8.01
C HIS A 212 2.78 12.29 -8.43
N VAL A 213 2.01 11.44 -9.07
CA VAL A 213 2.44 10.12 -9.54
C VAL A 213 3.07 10.24 -10.92
N ARG A 214 4.32 9.83 -11.05
CA ARG A 214 5.13 9.99 -12.27
C ARG A 214 5.91 8.71 -12.60
N SER A 215 6.29 8.56 -13.87
CA SER A 215 7.17 7.46 -14.27
C SER A 215 8.63 7.74 -13.92
N SER A 216 9.32 6.72 -13.42
CA SER A 216 10.79 6.72 -13.26
C SER A 216 11.54 6.73 -14.60
N PHE A 217 10.86 6.36 -15.70
CA PHE A 217 11.47 6.11 -17.01
C PHE A 217 11.20 7.20 -18.05
N SER A 218 10.26 8.10 -17.76
CA SER A 218 9.89 9.20 -18.68
C SER A 218 9.87 10.54 -17.95
N ASN A 219 9.73 11.62 -18.73
CA ASN A 219 9.47 12.98 -18.23
C ASN A 219 8.02 13.40 -18.49
N ASN A 220 7.15 12.45 -18.81
CA ASN A 220 5.76 12.73 -19.05
C ASN A 220 5.10 13.37 -17.81
N GLU A 221 4.12 14.21 -18.06
CA GLU A 221 3.24 14.69 -17.01
C GLU A 221 2.47 13.49 -16.43
N GLY A 222 2.59 13.29 -15.13
CA GLY A 222 1.96 12.17 -14.43
C GLY A 222 0.49 12.41 -14.15
N THR A 223 0.05 11.94 -12.97
CA THR A 223 -1.29 12.14 -12.43
C THR A 223 -1.18 12.82 -11.07
N TRP A 224 -1.98 13.83 -10.84
CA TRP A 224 -2.14 14.48 -9.54
C TRP A 224 -3.22 13.80 -8.72
N VAL A 225 -2.92 13.52 -7.46
CA VAL A 225 -3.90 13.04 -6.47
C VAL A 225 -4.08 14.16 -5.45
N VAL A 226 -5.27 14.73 -5.40
CA VAL A 226 -5.59 15.95 -4.67
C VAL A 226 -6.96 15.84 -4.01
N LYS A 227 -7.31 16.83 -3.21
CA LYS A 227 -8.59 16.87 -2.51
C LYS A 227 -9.78 17.02 -3.46
N ASP A 228 -9.70 17.96 -4.37
CA ASP A 228 -10.78 18.34 -5.28
C ASP A 228 -10.24 18.44 -6.71
N HIS A 229 -11.04 18.14 -7.70
CA HIS A 229 -10.67 18.40 -9.09
C HIS A 229 -10.49 19.91 -9.31
N PRO A 230 -9.37 20.35 -9.93
CA PRO A 230 -9.06 21.76 -10.12
C PRO A 230 -10.07 22.48 -11.06
N GLU A 231 -10.73 21.74 -11.91
CA GLU A 231 -11.87 22.22 -12.72
C GLU A 231 -13.13 21.80 -11.97
N GLY A 232 -13.71 22.70 -11.21
CA GLY A 232 -15.07 22.57 -10.72
C GLY A 232 -16.01 22.44 -11.93
N GLY A 233 -16.16 21.24 -12.41
CA GLY A 233 -17.08 20.91 -13.50
C GLY A 233 -18.49 21.26 -13.03
N THR A 234 -19.02 22.34 -13.61
CA THR A 234 -20.41 22.78 -13.39
C THR A 234 -21.43 21.88 -14.11
N ASP A 235 -20.98 20.83 -14.75
CA ASP A 235 -21.85 19.83 -15.35
C ASP A 235 -22.36 18.85 -14.28
N MET A 236 -23.55 19.11 -13.78
CA MET A 236 -24.26 18.25 -12.82
C MET A 236 -24.61 16.85 -13.35
N GLU A 237 -24.25 16.54 -14.60
CA GLU A 237 -24.49 15.25 -15.27
C GLU A 237 -23.22 14.60 -15.83
N GLN A 238 -22.03 14.89 -15.26
CA GLN A 238 -20.80 14.21 -15.70
C GLN A 238 -20.77 12.75 -15.23
N ALA A 239 -20.10 11.91 -16.04
CA ALA A 239 -19.99 10.49 -15.77
C ALA A 239 -19.36 10.24 -14.37
N ILE A 240 -20.14 9.63 -13.52
CA ILE A 240 -19.83 9.30 -12.13
C ILE A 240 -18.66 8.28 -12.03
N ILE A 241 -18.31 7.59 -13.14
CA ILE A 241 -17.26 6.55 -13.15
C ILE A 241 -15.91 7.16 -13.50
N ALA A 242 -15.01 7.19 -12.52
CA ALA A 242 -13.61 7.63 -12.69
C ALA A 242 -12.71 6.51 -13.26
N GLY A 243 -13.00 5.24 -12.95
CA GLY A 243 -12.18 4.14 -13.40
C GLY A 243 -12.73 2.75 -13.10
N ILE A 244 -11.98 1.75 -13.54
CA ILE A 244 -12.24 0.33 -13.31
C ILE A 244 -10.99 -0.31 -12.72
N ALA A 245 -11.13 -0.93 -11.56
CA ALA A 245 -10.08 -1.72 -10.94
C ALA A 245 -10.39 -3.22 -11.06
N HIS A 246 -9.34 -4.05 -11.14
CA HIS A 246 -9.48 -5.50 -11.10
C HIS A 246 -8.51 -6.12 -10.11
N ASP A 247 -8.95 -7.18 -9.43
CA ASP A 247 -8.13 -7.96 -8.53
C ASP A 247 -8.30 -9.46 -8.83
N LYS A 248 -7.16 -10.17 -8.88
CA LYS A 248 -7.08 -11.63 -9.06
C LYS A 248 -6.47 -12.33 -7.83
N SER A 249 -6.19 -11.60 -6.76
CA SER A 249 -5.61 -12.13 -5.52
C SER A 249 -6.64 -12.64 -4.53
N GLU A 250 -7.93 -12.53 -4.86
CA GLU A 250 -9.05 -12.96 -4.06
C GLU A 250 -9.46 -14.42 -4.35
N ALA A 251 -9.95 -15.10 -3.31
CA ALA A 251 -10.66 -16.37 -3.40
C ALA A 251 -12.08 -16.19 -2.85
N LYS A 252 -12.99 -17.07 -3.27
CA LYS A 252 -14.35 -17.11 -2.78
C LYS A 252 -14.58 -18.40 -1.97
N ILE A 253 -15.17 -18.23 -0.80
CA ILE A 253 -15.72 -19.34 -0.02
C ILE A 253 -17.24 -19.23 -0.03
N THR A 254 -17.91 -20.36 -0.30
CA THR A 254 -19.35 -20.48 -0.14
C THR A 254 -19.64 -21.55 0.91
N VAL A 255 -20.28 -21.14 1.98
CA VAL A 255 -20.83 -22.03 3.00
C VAL A 255 -22.25 -22.39 2.58
N VAL A 256 -22.43 -23.65 2.19
CA VAL A 256 -23.67 -24.12 1.57
C VAL A 256 -24.61 -24.70 2.62
N GLY A 257 -25.90 -24.41 2.49
CA GLY A 257 -26.95 -25.00 3.31
C GLY A 257 -26.88 -24.57 4.78
N VAL A 258 -26.59 -23.31 5.03
CA VAL A 258 -26.56 -22.71 6.37
C VAL A 258 -27.98 -22.58 6.92
N PRO A 259 -28.29 -23.08 8.14
CA PRO A 259 -29.60 -22.84 8.76
C PRO A 259 -29.87 -21.36 8.94
N ASP A 260 -30.97 -20.86 8.36
CA ASP A 260 -31.35 -19.45 8.46
C ASP A 260 -31.98 -19.17 9.82
N ARG A 261 -31.11 -18.97 10.79
CA ARG A 261 -31.46 -18.63 12.19
C ARG A 261 -30.67 -17.44 12.65
N THR A 262 -31.28 -16.59 13.45
CA THR A 262 -30.61 -15.42 14.03
C THR A 262 -29.31 -15.80 14.72
N GLY A 263 -28.22 -15.14 14.36
CA GLY A 263 -26.89 -15.32 14.94
C GLY A 263 -26.00 -16.37 14.22
N THR A 264 -26.53 -17.17 13.28
CA THR A 264 -25.73 -18.20 12.59
C THR A 264 -24.60 -17.58 11.75
N ALA A 265 -24.90 -16.57 10.94
CA ALA A 265 -23.90 -15.84 10.16
C ALA A 265 -22.85 -15.17 11.06
N ALA A 266 -23.30 -14.56 12.18
CA ALA A 266 -22.39 -13.92 13.14
C ALA A 266 -21.38 -14.92 13.72
N ARG A 267 -21.77 -16.15 14.02
CA ARG A 267 -20.86 -17.20 14.54
C ARG A 267 -19.85 -17.65 13.48
N ILE A 268 -20.26 -17.76 12.22
CA ILE A 268 -19.34 -18.09 11.10
C ILE A 268 -18.27 -17.01 10.99
N PHE A 269 -18.68 -15.73 10.92
CA PHE A 269 -17.74 -14.64 10.73
C PHE A 269 -16.90 -14.34 11.98
N GLN A 270 -17.45 -14.58 13.19
CA GLN A 270 -16.67 -14.45 14.42
C GLN A 270 -15.52 -15.45 14.46
N ALA A 271 -15.75 -16.71 14.06
CA ALA A 271 -14.70 -17.72 14.04
C ALA A 271 -13.56 -17.38 13.05
N ILE A 272 -13.88 -16.71 11.94
CA ILE A 272 -12.90 -16.22 10.97
C ILE A 272 -12.17 -15.00 11.51
N ALA A 273 -12.89 -14.05 12.12
CA ALA A 273 -12.33 -12.84 12.72
C ALA A 273 -11.39 -13.17 13.90
N ASP A 274 -11.72 -14.15 14.73
CA ASP A 274 -10.89 -14.61 15.86
C ASP A 274 -9.53 -15.19 15.40
N ALA A 275 -9.44 -15.57 14.12
CA ALA A 275 -8.19 -15.99 13.48
C ALA A 275 -7.46 -14.86 12.73
N ASP A 276 -7.89 -13.62 12.90
CA ASP A 276 -7.32 -12.42 12.26
C ASP A 276 -7.37 -12.49 10.70
N ILE A 277 -8.34 -13.24 10.15
CA ILE A 277 -8.59 -13.35 8.71
C ILE A 277 -9.55 -12.26 8.28
N ASN A 278 -9.11 -11.44 7.33
CA ASN A 278 -9.94 -10.39 6.77
C ASN A 278 -10.82 -10.91 5.63
N ILE A 279 -12.08 -10.51 5.63
CA ILE A 279 -13.04 -10.81 4.55
C ILE A 279 -13.50 -9.50 3.91
N ASP A 280 -13.78 -9.54 2.61
CA ASP A 280 -14.20 -8.34 1.87
C ASP A 280 -15.71 -8.37 1.57
N MET A 281 -16.12 -9.00 0.48
CA MET A 281 -17.52 -9.03 0.08
C MET A 281 -18.26 -10.19 0.75
N ILE A 282 -19.44 -9.92 1.31
CA ILE A 282 -20.35 -10.94 1.84
C ILE A 282 -21.63 -10.90 1.03
N VAL A 283 -22.02 -12.06 0.50
CA VAL A 283 -23.29 -12.25 -0.21
C VAL A 283 -24.06 -13.38 0.45
N GLN A 284 -25.24 -13.07 0.93
CA GLN A 284 -26.18 -14.07 1.45
C GLN A 284 -27.36 -14.20 0.51
N ASN A 285 -27.64 -15.40 0.05
CA ASN A 285 -28.82 -15.67 -0.76
C ASN A 285 -30.09 -15.67 0.11
N VAL A 286 -31.23 -15.40 -0.53
CA VAL A 286 -32.52 -15.53 0.14
C VAL A 286 -32.73 -17.00 0.50
N SER A 287 -33.10 -17.25 1.76
CA SER A 287 -33.40 -18.58 2.26
C SER A 287 -34.49 -19.26 1.42
N ALA A 288 -34.26 -20.50 1.03
CA ALA A 288 -35.28 -21.27 0.35
C ALA A 288 -36.42 -21.57 1.32
N ALA A 289 -37.62 -21.05 1.06
CA ALA A 289 -38.78 -21.19 1.94
C ALA A 289 -39.13 -22.66 2.27
N ALA A 290 -38.81 -23.58 1.37
CA ALA A 290 -39.04 -25.01 1.55
C ALA A 290 -38.06 -25.68 2.54
N THR A 291 -36.85 -25.16 2.71
CA THR A 291 -35.79 -25.82 3.49
C THR A 291 -35.34 -25.02 4.70
N GLY A 292 -35.58 -23.69 4.73
CA GLY A 292 -35.05 -22.80 5.77
C GLY A 292 -33.50 -22.71 5.74
N LEU A 293 -32.88 -23.04 4.62
CA LEU A 293 -31.43 -23.00 4.42
C LEU A 293 -31.05 -21.91 3.45
N THR A 294 -29.90 -21.30 3.69
CA THR A 294 -29.31 -20.27 2.83
C THR A 294 -27.85 -20.59 2.54
N ASP A 295 -27.33 -20.01 1.45
CA ASP A 295 -25.91 -20.06 1.17
C ASP A 295 -25.29 -18.69 1.50
N ILE A 296 -24.12 -18.72 2.14
CA ILE A 296 -23.36 -17.53 2.46
C ILE A 296 -22.02 -17.60 1.72
N SER A 297 -21.82 -16.67 0.80
CA SER A 297 -20.57 -16.53 0.06
C SER A 297 -19.81 -15.30 0.56
N PHE A 298 -18.48 -15.39 0.63
CA PHE A 298 -17.64 -14.26 0.93
C PHE A 298 -16.28 -14.39 0.23
N THR A 299 -15.60 -13.25 0.05
CA THR A 299 -14.26 -13.21 -0.53
C THR A 299 -13.21 -12.91 0.54
N LEU A 300 -12.00 -13.41 0.30
CA LEU A 300 -10.83 -13.23 1.16
C LEU A 300 -9.56 -13.36 0.32
N PRO A 301 -8.38 -12.89 0.82
CA PRO A 301 -7.12 -13.14 0.14
C PRO A 301 -6.83 -14.62 -0.07
N LYS A 302 -6.38 -15.01 -1.28
CA LYS A 302 -6.04 -16.41 -1.59
C LYS A 302 -5.11 -17.07 -0.58
N THR A 303 -4.17 -16.30 -0.05
CA THR A 303 -3.20 -16.76 0.95
C THR A 303 -3.85 -17.24 2.24
N GLU A 304 -5.05 -16.79 2.55
CA GLU A 304 -5.79 -17.11 3.77
C GLU A 304 -6.85 -18.21 3.55
N GLY A 305 -7.11 -18.59 2.30
CA GLY A 305 -8.17 -19.51 1.92
C GLY A 305 -8.10 -20.88 2.59
N VAL A 306 -6.90 -21.45 2.69
CA VAL A 306 -6.68 -22.76 3.34
C VAL A 306 -6.98 -22.70 4.84
N ALA A 307 -6.50 -21.64 5.50
CA ALA A 307 -6.73 -21.43 6.94
C ALA A 307 -8.23 -21.22 7.23
N ALA A 308 -8.89 -20.36 6.45
CA ALA A 308 -10.33 -20.10 6.58
C ALA A 308 -11.16 -21.38 6.39
N THR A 309 -10.84 -22.19 5.37
CA THR A 309 -11.51 -23.47 5.12
C THR A 309 -11.36 -24.43 6.30
N ALA A 310 -10.16 -24.53 6.87
CA ALA A 310 -9.92 -25.39 8.05
C ALA A 310 -10.70 -24.93 9.29
N ILE A 311 -10.85 -23.60 9.48
CA ILE A 311 -11.65 -23.03 10.57
C ILE A 311 -13.12 -23.41 10.40
N LEU A 312 -13.66 -23.19 9.19
CA LEU A 312 -15.05 -23.51 8.88
C LEU A 312 -15.35 -25.00 9.07
N GLN A 313 -14.44 -25.91 8.65
CA GLN A 313 -14.59 -27.35 8.87
C GLN A 313 -14.72 -27.71 10.34
N ARG A 314 -13.99 -27.03 11.23
CA ARG A 314 -14.07 -27.28 12.68
C ARG A 314 -15.41 -26.92 13.29
N ILE A 315 -16.06 -25.88 12.80
CA ILE A 315 -17.35 -25.38 13.33
C ILE A 315 -18.56 -25.96 12.58
N GLN A 316 -18.35 -26.74 11.51
CA GLN A 316 -19.43 -27.29 10.68
C GLN A 316 -20.47 -28.05 11.48
N GLY A 317 -20.03 -28.95 12.37
CA GLY A 317 -20.94 -29.77 13.20
C GLY A 317 -21.75 -28.96 14.21
N GLU A 318 -21.21 -27.83 14.68
CA GLU A 318 -21.85 -26.95 15.63
C GLU A 318 -22.88 -26.02 14.98
N ILE A 319 -22.56 -25.52 13.79
CA ILE A 319 -23.44 -24.61 13.02
C ILE A 319 -24.48 -25.38 12.23
N GLY A 320 -24.11 -26.55 11.68
CA GLY A 320 -25.00 -27.44 10.95
C GLY A 320 -25.16 -27.11 9.48
N PHE A 321 -24.19 -26.44 8.84
CA PHE A 321 -24.21 -26.24 7.38
C PHE A 321 -23.75 -27.51 6.64
N GLN A 322 -24.13 -27.62 5.36
CA GLN A 322 -23.94 -28.86 4.60
C GLN A 322 -22.53 -29.07 4.09
N SER A 323 -21.96 -28.04 3.44
CA SER A 323 -20.63 -28.14 2.82
C SER A 323 -19.96 -26.77 2.65
N ILE A 324 -18.68 -26.83 2.30
CA ILE A 324 -17.86 -25.65 1.97
C ILE A 324 -17.38 -25.79 0.52
N GLN A 325 -17.54 -24.76 -0.27
CA GLN A 325 -16.96 -24.65 -1.60
C GLN A 325 -15.90 -23.57 -1.59
N TYR A 326 -14.70 -23.89 -2.06
CA TYR A 326 -13.58 -22.98 -2.19
C TYR A 326 -13.24 -22.81 -3.67
N ASP A 327 -13.11 -21.56 -4.12
CA ASP A 327 -12.77 -21.21 -5.51
C ASP A 327 -11.73 -20.08 -5.50
N ASP A 328 -10.52 -20.36 -5.95
CA ASP A 328 -9.41 -19.42 -6.08
C ASP A 328 -9.19 -18.96 -7.54
N GLN A 329 -10.04 -19.39 -8.47
CA GLN A 329 -9.98 -19.01 -9.89
C GLN A 329 -10.97 -17.89 -10.22
N ILE A 330 -11.21 -16.99 -9.27
CA ILE A 330 -12.06 -15.83 -9.44
C ILE A 330 -11.25 -14.54 -9.67
N GLY A 331 -11.92 -13.54 -10.20
CA GLY A 331 -11.45 -12.15 -10.23
C GLY A 331 -12.54 -11.22 -9.75
N LYS A 332 -12.15 -10.15 -9.08
CA LYS A 332 -13.02 -9.04 -8.69
C LYS A 332 -12.86 -7.90 -9.69
N LEU A 333 -13.96 -7.35 -10.16
CA LEU A 333 -14.00 -6.17 -11.00
C LEU A 333 -14.85 -5.10 -10.29
N SER A 334 -14.26 -3.91 -10.10
CA SER A 334 -14.89 -2.81 -9.39
C SER A 334 -15.00 -1.59 -10.29
N LEU A 335 -16.20 -0.99 -10.36
CA LEU A 335 -16.41 0.32 -10.95
C LEU A 335 -16.17 1.37 -9.87
N ILE A 336 -15.31 2.33 -10.17
CA ILE A 336 -14.89 3.38 -9.24
C ILE A 336 -15.48 4.70 -9.70
N GLY A 337 -16.07 5.45 -8.79
CA GLY A 337 -16.62 6.77 -9.09
C GLY A 337 -17.07 7.47 -7.84
N ALA A 338 -17.28 8.80 -7.93
CA ALA A 338 -17.92 9.58 -6.89
C ALA A 338 -19.45 9.40 -7.02
N GLY A 339 -20.06 8.81 -5.99
CA GLY A 339 -21.50 8.60 -5.89
C GLY A 339 -22.04 9.21 -4.61
#